data_c5085178b9611f6e7b074f552c1ab759
#
_entry.id   c5085178b9611f6e7b074f552c1ab759
#
_cell.length_a   1.000
_cell.length_b   1.000
_cell.length_c   1.000
_cell.angle_alpha   90.00
_cell.angle_beta   90.00
_cell.angle_gamma   90.00
#
_symmetry.space_group_name_H-M   'P 1'
#
loop_
_entity.id
_entity.type
_entity.pdbx_description
1 polymer ?
#
loop_
_entity_poly.entity_id
_entity_poly.type
_entity_poly.pdbx_seq_one_letter_code
_entity_poly.pdbx_strand_id
1 'polypeptide(L)'
;MASYKSADWNATKYMQFGDERTRPARELLAQISLTSPKRVIDLGCGPGNSTELLAAKYPDSRLTGLDSSPNMLEMARKVLPDVEFALTDLSTYTPNEEVDVFFSNAVFQWIPGEQRIPIIARLLESQPSGSIFAFQVPDNFMEPSHAAMRETAAEGPWAATLAAANPARESVPSPQVLYEALKPLCSHVNIWHTYYYHILENHRAIIDWVSSTGLRPFVESLPEDQKKGFLEDYLKRIEKSYMPLVDGRVMLTYPRLFAVLHRA
;
A
#
# COMPACT_ATOMS: atom_id res chain seq x y z
N MET A 1 -3.69 22.18 5.16
CA MET A 1 -4.26 21.02 5.90
C MET A 1 -3.13 20.32 6.61
N ALA A 2 -3.25 20.04 7.91
CA ALA A 2 -2.19 19.36 8.65
C ALA A 2 -2.15 17.90 8.15
N SER A 3 -1.05 17.48 7.53
CA SER A 3 -0.82 16.08 7.23
C SER A 3 -0.76 15.31 8.55
N TYR A 4 -1.53 14.24 8.67
CA TYR A 4 -1.42 13.29 9.77
C TYR A 4 0.03 12.80 9.86
N LYS A 5 0.76 13.30 10.87
CA LYS A 5 2.08 12.75 11.22
C LYS A 5 1.86 11.47 12.01
N SER A 6 1.74 10.36 11.30
CA SER A 6 1.69 9.05 11.95
C SER A 6 3.01 8.80 12.70
N ALA A 7 2.94 8.11 13.83
CA ALA A 7 4.12 7.50 14.42
C ALA A 7 4.81 6.60 13.37
N ASP A 8 6.13 6.43 13.47
CA ASP A 8 6.88 5.62 12.51
C ASP A 8 6.35 4.17 12.42
N TRP A 9 6.54 3.52 11.30
CA TRP A 9 6.01 2.18 11.07
C TRP A 9 6.67 1.13 11.95
N ASN A 10 5.86 0.18 12.46
CA ASN A 10 6.35 -0.99 13.19
C ASN A 10 6.56 -2.16 12.22
N ALA A 11 7.80 -2.36 11.79
CA ALA A 11 8.17 -3.40 10.82
C ALA A 11 7.83 -4.82 11.31
N THR A 12 8.03 -5.12 12.61
CA THR A 12 7.72 -6.46 13.17
C THR A 12 6.23 -6.77 13.09
N LYS A 13 5.36 -5.82 13.45
CA LYS A 13 3.90 -5.99 13.35
C LYS A 13 3.44 -6.09 11.90
N TYR A 14 4.13 -5.37 11.00
CA TYR A 14 3.84 -5.44 9.56
C TYR A 14 4.14 -6.84 8.99
N MET A 15 5.20 -7.50 9.44
CA MET A 15 5.64 -8.82 8.97
C MET A 15 4.76 -9.99 9.42
N GLN A 16 3.82 -9.80 10.36
CA GLN A 16 2.94 -10.87 10.85
C GLN A 16 2.15 -11.59 9.74
N PHE A 17 1.88 -10.90 8.62
CA PHE A 17 1.20 -11.42 7.43
C PHE A 17 2.08 -11.28 6.18
N GLY A 18 3.35 -11.65 6.31
CA GLY A 18 4.38 -11.39 5.29
C GLY A 18 4.07 -12.04 3.93
N ASP A 19 3.65 -13.31 3.93
CA ASP A 19 3.39 -14.06 2.69
C ASP A 19 2.21 -13.50 1.92
N GLU A 20 1.09 -13.20 2.58
CA GLU A 20 -0.09 -12.65 1.96
C GLU A 20 0.14 -11.22 1.43
N ARG A 21 1.01 -10.45 2.09
CA ARG A 21 1.39 -9.10 1.65
C ARG A 21 2.41 -9.11 0.52
N THR A 22 3.22 -10.16 0.44
CA THR A 22 4.23 -10.34 -0.60
C THR A 22 3.64 -10.92 -1.89
N ARG A 23 2.55 -11.71 -1.82
CA ARG A 23 1.87 -12.27 -2.98
C ARG A 23 1.51 -11.24 -4.05
N PRO A 24 0.85 -10.09 -3.72
CA PRO A 24 0.56 -9.06 -4.72
C PRO A 24 1.81 -8.49 -5.41
N ALA A 25 2.92 -8.35 -4.68
CA ALA A 25 4.18 -7.90 -5.26
C ALA A 25 4.73 -8.91 -6.28
N ARG A 26 4.65 -10.23 -5.99
CA ARG A 26 5.03 -11.29 -6.95
C ARG A 26 4.16 -11.25 -8.22
N GLU A 27 2.84 -11.11 -8.05
CA GLU A 27 1.89 -11.04 -9.17
C GLU A 27 2.11 -9.80 -10.03
N LEU A 28 2.35 -8.64 -9.43
CA LEU A 28 2.72 -7.41 -10.13
C LEU A 28 4.04 -7.59 -10.89
N LEU A 29 5.07 -8.11 -10.22
CA LEU A 29 6.40 -8.31 -10.79
C LEU A 29 6.37 -9.26 -11.98
N ALA A 30 5.51 -10.28 -11.96
CA ALA A 30 5.33 -11.22 -13.06
C ALA A 30 4.79 -10.58 -14.35
N GLN A 31 4.12 -9.43 -14.25
CA GLN A 31 3.59 -8.69 -15.40
C GLN A 31 4.59 -7.71 -16.03
N ILE A 32 5.76 -7.54 -15.43
CA ILE A 32 6.83 -6.71 -16.01
C ILE A 32 7.57 -7.53 -17.07
N SER A 33 7.46 -7.09 -18.32
CA SER A 33 8.03 -7.78 -19.48
C SER A 33 9.55 -7.55 -19.67
N LEU A 34 10.10 -6.48 -19.06
CA LEU A 34 11.53 -6.19 -19.17
C LEU A 34 12.36 -7.23 -18.42
N THR A 35 13.28 -7.87 -19.10
CA THR A 35 14.03 -9.02 -18.56
C THR A 35 15.39 -8.65 -17.97
N SER A 36 15.99 -7.55 -18.42
CA SER A 36 17.34 -7.15 -18.02
C SER A 36 17.41 -5.62 -17.82
N PRO A 37 16.66 -5.04 -16.87
CA PRO A 37 16.76 -3.63 -16.53
C PRO A 37 18.15 -3.37 -15.94
N LYS A 38 18.74 -2.21 -16.24
CA LYS A 38 20.02 -1.78 -15.63
C LYS A 38 19.77 -1.15 -14.26
N ARG A 39 18.68 -0.39 -14.13
CA ARG A 39 18.34 0.32 -12.90
C ARG A 39 16.88 0.09 -12.51
N VAL A 40 16.67 -0.36 -11.28
CA VAL A 40 15.36 -0.61 -10.68
C VAL A 40 15.23 0.18 -9.40
N ILE A 41 14.09 0.85 -9.21
CA ILE A 41 13.78 1.56 -7.96
C ILE A 41 12.50 1.00 -7.37
N ASP A 42 12.59 0.56 -6.10
CA ASP A 42 11.45 0.14 -5.28
C ASP A 42 10.94 1.33 -4.46
N LEU A 43 9.81 1.89 -4.88
CA LEU A 43 9.18 3.07 -4.29
C LEU A 43 8.33 2.68 -3.08
N GLY A 44 8.73 3.06 -1.88
CA GLY A 44 8.11 2.65 -0.61
C GLY A 44 8.43 1.19 -0.30
N CYS A 45 9.72 0.85 -0.30
CA CYS A 45 10.22 -0.51 -0.16
C CYS A 45 9.87 -1.18 1.20
N GLY A 46 9.47 -0.40 2.20
CA GLY A 46 9.18 -0.89 3.53
C GLY A 46 10.36 -1.67 4.13
N PRO A 47 10.12 -2.81 4.79
CA PRO A 47 11.17 -3.63 5.39
C PRO A 47 11.93 -4.51 4.38
N GLY A 48 11.74 -4.31 3.05
CA GLY A 48 12.50 -4.96 1.99
C GLY A 48 11.82 -6.14 1.28
N ASN A 49 10.57 -6.49 1.59
CA ASN A 49 9.90 -7.65 0.99
C ASN A 49 9.77 -7.58 -0.53
N SER A 50 9.37 -6.45 -1.09
CA SER A 50 9.32 -6.23 -2.55
C SER A 50 10.71 -6.14 -3.14
N THR A 51 11.62 -5.49 -2.42
CA THR A 51 13.03 -5.35 -2.84
C THR A 51 13.72 -6.71 -2.98
N GLU A 52 13.45 -7.66 -2.07
CA GLU A 52 13.97 -9.03 -2.16
C GLU A 52 13.51 -9.75 -3.44
N LEU A 53 12.22 -9.59 -3.81
CA LEU A 53 11.70 -10.15 -5.05
C LEU A 53 12.34 -9.52 -6.29
N LEU A 54 12.57 -8.20 -6.25
CA LEU A 54 13.24 -7.47 -7.32
C LEU A 54 14.71 -7.91 -7.47
N ALA A 55 15.45 -8.04 -6.35
CA ALA A 55 16.82 -8.53 -6.34
C ALA A 55 16.93 -9.95 -6.91
N ALA A 56 16.00 -10.84 -6.54
CA ALA A 56 15.97 -12.20 -7.06
C ALA A 56 15.66 -12.27 -8.56
N LYS A 57 14.76 -11.41 -9.07
CA LYS A 57 14.42 -11.38 -10.50
C LYS A 57 15.48 -10.69 -11.36
N TYR A 58 16.15 -9.68 -10.83
CA TYR A 58 17.07 -8.80 -11.54
C TYR A 58 18.44 -8.73 -10.83
N PRO A 59 19.18 -9.85 -10.75
CA PRO A 59 20.41 -9.93 -9.96
C PRO A 59 21.54 -9.01 -10.46
N ASP A 60 21.51 -8.64 -11.76
CA ASP A 60 22.52 -7.79 -12.38
C ASP A 60 22.12 -6.30 -12.42
N SER A 61 20.94 -5.95 -11.88
CA SER A 61 20.45 -4.58 -11.88
C SER A 61 20.97 -3.80 -10.68
N ARG A 62 21.22 -2.50 -10.87
CA ARG A 62 21.39 -1.59 -9.73
C ARG A 62 20.03 -1.33 -9.11
N LEU A 63 19.79 -1.94 -7.96
CA LEU A 63 18.54 -1.85 -7.22
C LEU A 63 18.67 -0.85 -6.07
N THR A 64 17.69 0.06 -5.94
CA THR A 64 17.61 1.00 -4.82
C THR A 64 16.21 0.95 -4.22
N GLY A 65 16.11 0.77 -2.90
CA GLY A 65 14.87 0.88 -2.14
C GLY A 65 14.70 2.25 -1.53
N LEU A 66 13.54 2.88 -1.72
CA LEU A 66 13.18 4.18 -1.15
C LEU A 66 12.02 4.03 -0.18
N ASP A 67 12.12 4.62 1.00
CA ASP A 67 11.00 4.70 1.96
C ASP A 67 11.12 5.98 2.80
N SER A 68 10.01 6.45 3.34
CA SER A 68 9.95 7.61 4.23
C SER A 68 10.10 7.25 5.72
N SER A 69 10.16 5.96 6.06
CA SER A 69 10.26 5.43 7.42
C SER A 69 11.69 4.96 7.74
N PRO A 70 12.38 5.62 8.68
CA PRO A 70 13.70 5.17 9.16
C PRO A 70 13.66 3.73 9.71
N ASN A 71 12.62 3.35 10.46
CA ASN A 71 12.50 2.00 11.04
C ASN A 71 12.34 0.92 9.97
N MET A 72 11.59 1.20 8.90
CA MET A 72 11.47 0.28 7.76
C MET A 72 12.82 0.08 7.07
N LEU A 73 13.54 1.17 6.80
CA LEU A 73 14.84 1.11 6.14
C LEU A 73 15.91 0.43 7.00
N GLU A 74 15.85 0.56 8.34
CA GLU A 74 16.75 -0.18 9.23
C GLU A 74 16.55 -1.69 9.09
N MET A 75 15.30 -2.16 9.01
CA MET A 75 15.00 -3.57 8.78
C MET A 75 15.43 -4.02 7.38
N ALA A 76 15.12 -3.23 6.34
CA ALA A 76 15.48 -3.55 4.96
C ALA A 76 17.00 -3.74 4.80
N ARG A 77 17.83 -2.86 5.41
CA ARG A 77 19.29 -2.99 5.39
C ARG A 77 19.82 -4.23 6.10
N LYS A 78 19.11 -4.72 7.13
CA LYS A 78 19.46 -5.98 7.81
C LYS A 78 19.17 -7.20 6.96
N VAL A 79 18.08 -7.17 6.20
CA VAL A 79 17.64 -8.28 5.34
C VAL A 79 18.44 -8.31 4.03
N LEU A 80 18.72 -7.14 3.45
CA LEU A 80 19.40 -6.99 2.15
C LEU A 80 20.59 -6.02 2.28
N PRO A 81 21.69 -6.44 2.91
CA PRO A 81 22.83 -5.55 3.21
C PRO A 81 23.56 -5.02 1.95
N ASP A 82 23.44 -5.71 0.83
CA ASP A 82 24.09 -5.36 -0.44
C ASP A 82 23.21 -4.43 -1.32
N VAL A 83 21.98 -4.10 -0.89
CA VAL A 83 21.09 -3.21 -1.61
C VAL A 83 21.16 -1.79 -1.03
N GLU A 84 21.18 -0.80 -1.91
CA GLU A 84 21.11 0.61 -1.52
C GLU A 84 19.71 0.97 -1.03
N PHE A 85 19.62 1.61 0.15
CA PHE A 85 18.36 2.11 0.72
C PHE A 85 18.49 3.57 1.12
N ALA A 86 17.53 4.41 0.68
CA ALA A 86 17.52 5.84 0.95
C ALA A 86 16.22 6.31 1.59
N LEU A 87 16.36 7.17 2.61
CA LEU A 87 15.24 7.87 3.23
C LEU A 87 14.73 8.93 2.27
N THR A 88 13.49 8.78 1.79
CA THR A 88 12.97 9.61 0.69
C THR A 88 11.48 9.83 0.82
N ASP A 89 11.04 11.07 0.63
CA ASP A 89 9.64 11.41 0.42
C ASP A 89 9.32 11.36 -1.07
N LEU A 90 8.41 10.47 -1.47
CA LEU A 90 8.01 10.30 -2.87
C LEU A 90 7.31 11.52 -3.46
N SER A 91 6.71 12.38 -2.65
CA SER A 91 6.06 13.60 -3.10
C SER A 91 7.04 14.56 -3.79
N THR A 92 8.29 14.57 -3.35
CA THR A 92 9.36 15.44 -3.84
C THR A 92 10.45 14.70 -4.62
N TYR A 93 10.43 13.36 -4.60
CA TYR A 93 11.47 12.55 -5.21
C TYR A 93 11.54 12.77 -6.73
N THR A 94 12.73 13.00 -7.22
CA THR A 94 13.07 13.02 -8.64
C THR A 94 14.37 12.23 -8.83
N PRO A 95 14.39 11.23 -9.73
CA PRO A 95 15.62 10.48 -10.00
C PRO A 95 16.65 11.39 -10.68
N ASN A 96 17.90 11.19 -10.37
CA ASN A 96 19.05 11.91 -10.97
C ASN A 96 19.66 11.19 -12.18
N GLU A 97 19.16 10.02 -12.51
CA GLU A 97 19.60 9.16 -13.60
C GLU A 97 18.39 8.45 -14.22
N GLU A 98 18.59 7.86 -15.40
CA GLU A 98 17.58 7.02 -16.05
C GLU A 98 17.24 5.78 -15.20
N VAL A 99 15.96 5.43 -15.15
CA VAL A 99 15.42 4.30 -14.41
C VAL A 99 14.60 3.45 -15.37
N ASP A 100 14.96 2.18 -15.51
CA ASP A 100 14.26 1.26 -16.39
C ASP A 100 12.93 0.77 -15.76
N VAL A 101 12.92 0.57 -14.45
CA VAL A 101 11.73 0.09 -13.73
C VAL A 101 11.54 0.86 -12.42
N PHE A 102 10.40 1.52 -12.28
CA PHE A 102 9.82 1.90 -11.00
C PHE A 102 8.84 0.82 -10.55
N PHE A 103 9.04 0.32 -9.35
CA PHE A 103 8.16 -0.65 -8.73
C PHE A 103 7.57 -0.08 -7.44
N SER A 104 6.28 -0.30 -7.19
CA SER A 104 5.64 0.18 -5.96
C SER A 104 4.57 -0.79 -5.47
N ASN A 105 4.74 -1.30 -4.26
CA ASN A 105 3.84 -2.27 -3.66
C ASN A 105 3.16 -1.71 -2.41
N ALA A 106 1.87 -1.39 -2.49
CA ALA A 106 1.03 -0.91 -1.39
C ALA A 106 1.53 0.41 -0.75
N VAL A 107 1.83 1.42 -1.57
CA VAL A 107 2.35 2.72 -1.16
C VAL A 107 1.40 3.86 -1.48
N PHE A 108 0.95 3.97 -2.74
CA PHE A 108 0.20 5.13 -3.22
C PHE A 108 -1.12 5.39 -2.48
N GLN A 109 -1.70 4.41 -1.80
CA GLN A 109 -2.86 4.63 -0.93
C GLN A 109 -2.58 5.52 0.29
N TRP A 110 -1.31 5.75 0.63
CA TRP A 110 -0.87 6.61 1.74
C TRP A 110 -0.55 8.05 1.32
N ILE A 111 -0.45 8.27 0.01
CA ILE A 111 -0.23 9.58 -0.58
C ILE A 111 -1.59 10.29 -0.74
N PRO A 112 -1.71 11.61 -0.48
CA PRO A 112 -2.92 12.38 -0.75
C PRO A 112 -3.45 12.16 -2.17
N GLY A 113 -4.76 12.05 -2.33
CA GLY A 113 -5.40 11.64 -3.59
C GLY A 113 -5.00 12.50 -4.78
N GLU A 114 -4.97 13.82 -4.57
CA GLU A 114 -4.59 14.81 -5.58
C GLU A 114 -3.13 14.71 -6.06
N GLN A 115 -2.26 14.06 -5.29
CA GLN A 115 -0.83 13.93 -5.62
C GLN A 115 -0.48 12.62 -6.33
N ARG A 116 -1.31 11.57 -6.22
CA ARG A 116 -1.00 10.22 -6.70
C ARG A 116 -0.68 10.17 -8.19
N ILE A 117 -1.61 10.64 -9.02
CA ILE A 117 -1.44 10.69 -10.48
C ILE A 117 -0.31 11.64 -10.88
N PRO A 118 -0.22 12.88 -10.36
CA PRO A 118 0.90 13.77 -10.64
C PRO A 118 2.29 13.17 -10.34
N ILE A 119 2.44 12.44 -9.25
CA ILE A 119 3.72 11.78 -8.92
C ILE A 119 4.05 10.71 -9.97
N ILE A 120 3.10 9.84 -10.31
CA ILE A 120 3.29 8.78 -11.32
C ILE A 120 3.64 9.40 -12.67
N ALA A 121 2.89 10.42 -13.11
CA ALA A 121 3.11 11.12 -14.37
C ALA A 121 4.52 11.74 -14.42
N ARG A 122 4.92 12.49 -13.40
CA ARG A 122 6.24 13.12 -13.30
C ARG A 122 7.37 12.10 -13.36
N LEU A 123 7.24 10.97 -12.67
CA LEU A 123 8.25 9.92 -12.67
C LEU A 123 8.34 9.24 -14.05
N LEU A 124 7.21 8.99 -14.72
CA LEU A 124 7.20 8.47 -16.09
C LEU A 124 7.80 9.47 -17.10
N GLU A 125 7.40 10.74 -17.05
CA GLU A 125 7.88 11.77 -17.96
C GLU A 125 9.39 12.01 -17.86
N SER A 126 9.96 11.79 -16.68
CA SER A 126 11.40 11.94 -16.45
C SER A 126 12.24 10.79 -17.03
N GLN A 127 11.61 9.74 -17.59
CA GLN A 127 12.33 8.58 -18.09
C GLN A 127 12.26 8.42 -19.60
N PRO A 128 13.25 7.72 -20.22
CA PRO A 128 13.24 7.42 -21.63
C PRO A 128 12.10 6.46 -22.01
N SER A 129 11.76 6.46 -23.31
CA SER A 129 10.83 5.49 -23.90
C SER A 129 11.22 4.05 -23.55
N GLY A 130 10.24 3.22 -23.25
CA GLY A 130 10.42 1.81 -22.86
C GLY A 130 10.61 1.57 -21.37
N SER A 131 10.81 2.61 -20.55
CA SER A 131 10.81 2.46 -19.08
C SER A 131 9.44 2.02 -18.57
N ILE A 132 9.41 1.32 -17.44
CA ILE A 132 8.20 0.75 -16.86
C ILE A 132 7.93 1.37 -15.49
N PHE A 133 6.68 1.75 -15.25
CA PHE A 133 6.16 2.06 -13.91
C PHE A 133 5.11 1.02 -13.54
N ALA A 134 5.41 0.18 -12.54
CA ALA A 134 4.52 -0.87 -12.06
C ALA A 134 4.11 -0.60 -10.62
N PHE A 135 2.81 -0.56 -10.34
CA PHE A 135 2.32 -0.39 -8.98
C PHE A 135 1.07 -1.22 -8.69
N GLN A 136 0.88 -1.52 -7.42
CA GLN A 136 -0.38 -2.02 -6.89
C GLN A 136 -0.76 -1.32 -5.59
N VAL A 137 -2.07 -1.20 -5.35
CA VAL A 137 -2.63 -0.63 -4.13
C VAL A 137 -3.84 -1.44 -3.67
N PRO A 138 -4.10 -1.56 -2.36
CA PRO A 138 -5.38 -2.03 -1.86
C PRO A 138 -6.50 -1.08 -2.30
N ASP A 139 -7.53 -1.62 -2.96
CA ASP A 139 -8.75 -0.89 -3.34
C ASP A 139 -9.93 -1.33 -2.47
N ASN A 140 -9.73 -1.21 -1.18
CA ASN A 140 -10.62 -1.74 -0.15
C ASN A 140 -11.41 -0.65 0.61
N PHE A 141 -11.46 0.57 0.07
CA PHE A 141 -12.16 1.68 0.72
C PHE A 141 -13.65 1.37 0.96
N MET A 142 -14.31 0.72 0.00
CA MET A 142 -15.73 0.34 0.07
C MET A 142 -15.96 -1.03 0.71
N GLU A 143 -14.92 -1.81 0.99
CA GLU A 143 -15.08 -3.11 1.62
C GLU A 143 -15.65 -2.99 3.05
N PRO A 144 -16.46 -3.96 3.51
CA PRO A 144 -17.15 -3.87 4.79
C PRO A 144 -16.23 -3.57 5.98
N SER A 145 -15.01 -4.12 6.01
CA SER A 145 -14.04 -3.82 7.06
C SER A 145 -13.65 -2.35 7.13
N HIS A 146 -13.47 -1.68 5.98
CA HIS A 146 -13.09 -0.27 5.93
C HIS A 146 -14.31 0.66 6.04
N ALA A 147 -15.48 0.26 5.55
CA ALA A 147 -16.74 0.98 5.81
C ALA A 147 -17.05 1.01 7.31
N ALA A 148 -16.95 -0.14 7.98
CA ALA A 148 -17.15 -0.26 9.43
C ALA A 148 -16.19 0.62 10.25
N MET A 149 -14.92 0.82 9.81
CA MET A 149 -14.00 1.76 10.47
C MET A 149 -14.55 3.19 10.45
N ARG A 150 -15.01 3.65 9.28
CA ARG A 150 -15.53 5.02 9.11
C ARG A 150 -16.86 5.21 9.84
N GLU A 151 -17.74 4.23 9.79
CA GLU A 151 -19.00 4.23 10.52
C GLU A 151 -18.77 4.28 12.04
N THR A 152 -17.87 3.44 12.56
CA THR A 152 -17.48 3.47 13.97
C THR A 152 -16.89 4.82 14.34
N ALA A 153 -16.06 5.40 13.48
CA ALA A 153 -15.43 6.71 13.72
C ALA A 153 -16.43 7.86 13.73
N ALA A 154 -17.52 7.76 12.98
CA ALA A 154 -18.57 8.78 12.93
C ALA A 154 -19.54 8.76 14.12
N GLU A 155 -19.54 7.69 14.91
CA GLU A 155 -20.46 7.48 16.01
C GLU A 155 -19.70 7.32 17.35
N GLY A 156 -20.40 7.46 18.48
CA GLY A 156 -19.83 7.28 19.81
C GLY A 156 -19.02 8.47 20.34
N PRO A 157 -18.39 8.32 21.52
CA PRO A 157 -17.75 9.43 22.25
C PRO A 157 -16.47 9.95 21.57
N TRP A 158 -15.90 9.20 20.64
CA TRP A 158 -14.68 9.54 19.87
C TRP A 158 -14.96 10.31 18.58
N ALA A 159 -16.23 10.46 18.17
CA ALA A 159 -16.59 11.00 16.86
C ALA A 159 -15.99 12.40 16.59
N ALA A 160 -16.06 13.30 17.56
CA ALA A 160 -15.47 14.65 17.42
C ALA A 160 -13.94 14.61 17.25
N THR A 161 -13.25 13.75 18.01
CA THR A 161 -11.80 13.58 17.94
C THR A 161 -11.38 13.04 16.57
N LEU A 162 -12.06 12.00 16.09
CA LEU A 162 -11.75 11.38 14.81
C LEU A 162 -12.16 12.24 13.61
N ALA A 163 -13.25 13.00 13.71
CA ALA A 163 -13.62 13.99 12.69
C ALA A 163 -12.53 15.07 12.52
N ALA A 164 -11.96 15.55 13.63
CA ALA A 164 -10.88 16.53 13.60
C ALA A 164 -9.57 15.93 13.06
N ALA A 165 -9.26 14.68 13.40
CA ALA A 165 -8.05 13.98 12.94
C ALA A 165 -8.11 13.53 11.47
N ASN A 166 -9.32 13.29 10.94
CA ASN A 166 -9.58 12.77 9.59
C ASN A 166 -8.67 11.59 9.21
N PRO A 167 -8.70 10.48 9.96
CA PRO A 167 -7.74 9.39 9.81
C PRO A 167 -8.00 8.48 8.60
N ALA A 168 -9.17 8.60 7.97
CA ALA A 168 -9.56 7.76 6.85
C ALA A 168 -8.70 8.07 5.62
N ARG A 169 -8.17 7.01 4.98
CA ARG A 169 -7.56 7.13 3.67
C ARG A 169 -8.63 7.49 2.63
N GLU A 170 -8.24 8.20 1.60
CA GLU A 170 -9.07 8.43 0.43
C GLU A 170 -9.15 7.17 -0.44
N SER A 171 -10.25 7.02 -1.19
CA SER A 171 -10.38 5.99 -2.22
C SER A 171 -9.26 6.13 -3.27
N VAL A 172 -8.88 5.01 -3.88
CA VAL A 172 -7.98 5.04 -5.04
C VAL A 172 -8.74 5.52 -6.28
N PRO A 173 -8.05 6.16 -7.25
CA PRO A 173 -8.68 6.54 -8.52
C PRO A 173 -9.23 5.30 -9.25
N SER A 174 -10.37 5.45 -9.95
CA SER A 174 -10.90 4.34 -10.74
C SER A 174 -9.95 3.96 -11.89
N PRO A 175 -10.01 2.73 -12.42
CA PRO A 175 -9.23 2.31 -13.58
C PRO A 175 -9.36 3.26 -14.77
N GLN A 176 -10.56 3.78 -15.02
CA GLN A 176 -10.81 4.74 -16.09
C GLN A 176 -10.05 6.05 -15.87
N VAL A 177 -10.12 6.63 -14.68
CA VAL A 177 -9.41 7.88 -14.33
C VAL A 177 -7.90 7.70 -14.48
N LEU A 178 -7.35 6.57 -14.01
CA LEU A 178 -5.93 6.24 -14.18
C LEU A 178 -5.56 6.11 -15.65
N TYR A 179 -6.37 5.41 -16.44
CA TYR A 179 -6.12 5.21 -17.86
C TYR A 179 -6.11 6.55 -18.62
N GLU A 180 -7.16 7.36 -18.46
CA GLU A 180 -7.29 8.64 -19.17
C GLU A 180 -6.14 9.60 -18.83
N ALA A 181 -5.72 9.63 -17.56
CA ALA A 181 -4.65 10.52 -17.12
C ALA A 181 -3.26 10.07 -17.58
N LEU A 182 -2.98 8.76 -17.62
CA LEU A 182 -1.63 8.21 -17.83
C LEU A 182 -1.41 7.70 -19.27
N LYS A 183 -2.48 7.35 -20.01
CA LYS A 183 -2.36 6.90 -21.40
C LYS A 183 -1.61 7.85 -22.32
N PRO A 184 -1.74 9.19 -22.23
CA PRO A 184 -0.95 10.11 -23.07
C PRO A 184 0.57 9.97 -22.91
N LEU A 185 1.04 9.45 -21.76
CA LEU A 185 2.46 9.26 -21.46
C LEU A 185 2.96 7.86 -21.82
N CYS A 186 2.05 6.95 -22.19
CA CYS A 186 2.33 5.52 -22.27
C CYS A 186 2.07 4.94 -23.66
N SER A 187 3.01 4.16 -24.17
CA SER A 187 2.80 3.28 -25.32
C SER A 187 1.82 2.14 -24.99
N HIS A 188 1.94 1.56 -23.77
CA HIS A 188 1.07 0.51 -23.27
C HIS A 188 0.63 0.77 -21.83
N VAL A 189 -0.63 0.47 -21.52
CA VAL A 189 -1.23 0.57 -20.17
C VAL A 189 -2.00 -0.72 -19.90
N ASN A 190 -1.57 -1.45 -18.88
CA ASN A 190 -2.27 -2.64 -18.37
C ASN A 190 -2.77 -2.34 -16.96
N ILE A 191 -4.08 -2.35 -16.75
CA ILE A 191 -4.72 -2.10 -15.43
C ILE A 191 -5.68 -3.26 -15.16
N TRP A 192 -5.62 -3.82 -13.95
CA TRP A 192 -6.53 -4.89 -13.54
C TRP A 192 -6.80 -4.90 -12.05
N HIS A 193 -7.86 -5.60 -11.63
CA HIS A 193 -8.14 -5.91 -10.24
C HIS A 193 -7.93 -7.40 -9.94
N THR A 194 -7.45 -7.69 -8.73
CA THR A 194 -7.43 -9.03 -8.15
C THR A 194 -8.15 -9.00 -6.81
N TYR A 195 -9.09 -9.92 -6.63
CA TYR A 195 -9.78 -10.12 -5.35
C TYR A 195 -9.10 -11.25 -4.60
N TYR A 196 -8.50 -10.93 -3.45
CA TYR A 196 -7.94 -11.92 -2.52
C TYR A 196 -8.99 -12.28 -1.48
N TYR A 197 -9.13 -13.55 -1.19
CA TYR A 197 -10.05 -14.06 -0.17
C TYR A 197 -9.23 -14.68 0.95
N HIS A 198 -9.06 -13.95 2.06
CA HIS A 198 -8.32 -14.41 3.21
C HIS A 198 -9.28 -15.12 4.17
N ILE A 199 -9.07 -16.44 4.35
CA ILE A 199 -9.83 -17.23 5.32
C ILE A 199 -9.15 -17.07 6.67
N LEU A 200 -9.80 -16.33 7.56
CA LEU A 200 -9.29 -15.97 8.89
C LEU A 200 -10.03 -16.77 9.96
N GLU A 201 -9.38 -17.02 11.07
CA GLU A 201 -9.89 -17.85 12.14
C GLU A 201 -11.21 -17.34 12.74
N ASN A 202 -11.35 -16.04 12.90
CA ASN A 202 -12.52 -15.38 13.47
C ASN A 202 -12.56 -13.88 13.16
N HIS A 203 -13.57 -13.17 13.62
CA HIS A 203 -13.75 -11.74 13.40
C HIS A 203 -12.63 -10.89 14.01
N ARG A 204 -12.02 -11.29 15.13
CA ARG A 204 -10.89 -10.58 15.73
C ARG A 204 -9.66 -10.62 14.82
N ALA A 205 -9.45 -11.71 14.09
CA ALA A 205 -8.37 -11.83 13.13
C ALA A 205 -8.50 -10.82 11.97
N ILE A 206 -9.73 -10.38 11.62
CA ILE A 206 -9.94 -9.25 10.68
C ILE A 206 -9.38 -7.96 11.29
N ILE A 207 -9.65 -7.70 12.58
CA ILE A 207 -9.12 -6.51 13.27
C ILE A 207 -7.58 -6.56 13.31
N ASP A 208 -7.01 -7.71 13.64
CA ASP A 208 -5.55 -7.90 13.66
C ASP A 208 -4.93 -7.64 12.30
N TRP A 209 -5.56 -8.16 11.22
CA TRP A 209 -5.14 -7.93 9.83
C TRP A 209 -5.03 -6.44 9.50
N VAL A 210 -6.06 -5.66 9.82
CA VAL A 210 -6.11 -4.23 9.47
C VAL A 210 -5.41 -3.32 10.49
N SER A 211 -5.07 -3.84 11.68
CA SER A 211 -4.53 -3.05 12.80
C SER A 211 -3.19 -2.40 12.51
N SER A 212 -2.36 -3.01 11.67
CA SER A 212 -1.07 -2.46 11.24
C SER A 212 -1.15 -1.58 9.99
N THR A 213 -2.35 -1.41 9.42
CA THR A 213 -2.59 -0.66 8.18
C THR A 213 -3.79 0.28 8.31
N GLY A 214 -4.93 -0.04 7.71
CA GLY A 214 -6.10 0.83 7.61
C GLY A 214 -6.70 1.29 8.94
N LEU A 215 -6.69 0.46 9.96
CA LEU A 215 -7.22 0.77 11.29
C LEU A 215 -6.26 1.61 12.15
N ARG A 216 -4.95 1.51 11.87
CA ARG A 216 -3.90 2.19 12.65
C ARG A 216 -4.14 3.70 12.81
N PRO A 217 -4.41 4.50 11.75
CA PRO A 217 -4.63 5.94 11.89
C PRO A 217 -5.80 6.29 12.81
N PHE A 218 -6.85 5.48 12.83
CA PHE A 218 -7.99 5.69 13.72
C PHE A 218 -7.60 5.49 15.19
N VAL A 219 -6.96 4.36 15.51
CA VAL A 219 -6.58 4.01 16.87
C VAL A 219 -5.49 4.94 17.42
N GLU A 220 -4.51 5.33 16.62
CA GLU A 220 -3.43 6.25 17.02
C GLU A 220 -3.96 7.68 17.29
N SER A 221 -5.04 8.09 16.64
CA SER A 221 -5.66 9.39 16.86
C SER A 221 -6.51 9.46 18.13
N LEU A 222 -6.77 8.34 18.81
CA LEU A 222 -7.62 8.27 19.99
C LEU A 222 -6.83 8.37 21.30
N PRO A 223 -7.37 9.05 22.33
CA PRO A 223 -6.92 8.91 23.71
C PRO A 223 -7.03 7.45 24.17
N GLU A 224 -6.16 7.05 25.10
CA GLU A 224 -6.05 5.65 25.53
C GLU A 224 -7.34 5.07 26.11
N ASP A 225 -8.09 5.87 26.86
CA ASP A 225 -9.38 5.50 27.47
C ASP A 225 -10.49 5.25 26.42
N GLN A 226 -10.38 5.77 25.20
CA GLN A 226 -11.36 5.58 24.14
C GLN A 226 -11.03 4.40 23.21
N LYS A 227 -9.78 3.98 23.12
CA LYS A 227 -9.34 2.92 22.19
C LYS A 227 -10.09 1.61 22.36
N LYS A 228 -10.29 1.18 23.61
CA LYS A 228 -10.98 -0.07 23.92
C LYS A 228 -12.44 -0.03 23.44
N GLY A 229 -13.17 1.02 23.76
CA GLY A 229 -14.57 1.17 23.34
C GLY A 229 -14.71 1.23 21.82
N PHE A 230 -13.82 1.97 21.15
CA PHE A 230 -13.77 2.05 19.69
C PHE A 230 -13.59 0.65 19.05
N LEU A 231 -12.63 -0.13 19.53
CA LEU A 231 -12.37 -1.47 19.00
C LEU A 231 -13.51 -2.45 19.28
N GLU A 232 -14.19 -2.34 20.42
CA GLU A 232 -15.36 -3.15 20.73
C GLU A 232 -16.55 -2.83 19.81
N ASP A 233 -16.81 -1.56 19.52
CA ASP A 233 -17.88 -1.16 18.60
C ASP A 233 -17.53 -1.49 17.15
N TYR A 234 -16.27 -1.36 16.78
CA TYR A 234 -15.79 -1.81 15.47
C TYR A 234 -15.97 -3.34 15.31
N LEU A 235 -15.62 -4.14 16.33
CA LEU A 235 -15.83 -5.60 16.30
C LEU A 235 -17.31 -5.96 16.08
N LYS A 236 -18.24 -5.31 16.77
CA LYS A 236 -19.69 -5.56 16.58
C LYS A 236 -20.15 -5.33 15.13
N ARG A 237 -19.58 -4.32 14.45
CA ARG A 237 -19.86 -4.06 13.02
C ARG A 237 -19.25 -5.11 12.10
N ILE A 238 -18.03 -5.55 12.41
CA ILE A 238 -17.37 -6.65 11.71
C ILE A 238 -18.19 -7.95 11.84
N GLU A 239 -18.67 -8.28 13.03
CA GLU A 239 -19.50 -9.46 13.27
C GLU A 239 -20.81 -9.47 12.47
N LYS A 240 -21.39 -8.27 12.25
CA LYS A 240 -22.59 -8.12 11.41
C LYS A 240 -22.29 -8.23 9.90
N SER A 241 -21.10 -7.83 9.48
CA SER A 241 -20.74 -7.73 8.07
C SER A 241 -20.12 -9.01 7.50
N TYR A 242 -19.54 -9.85 8.34
CA TYR A 242 -18.83 -11.07 7.94
C TYR A 242 -19.49 -12.29 8.59
N MET A 243 -20.36 -12.96 7.83
CA MET A 243 -21.00 -14.18 8.33
C MET A 243 -19.99 -15.31 8.44
N PRO A 244 -20.03 -16.12 9.51
CA PRO A 244 -19.19 -17.29 9.63
C PRO A 244 -19.40 -18.29 8.49
N LEU A 245 -18.33 -18.89 8.02
CA LEU A 245 -18.33 -19.99 7.06
C LEU A 245 -18.77 -21.30 7.75
N VAL A 246 -18.92 -22.36 6.96
CA VAL A 246 -19.37 -23.70 7.44
C VAL A 246 -18.48 -24.29 8.54
N ASP A 247 -17.22 -23.87 8.62
CA ASP A 247 -16.23 -24.29 9.61
C ASP A 247 -16.03 -23.28 10.75
N GLY A 248 -16.87 -22.23 10.81
CA GLY A 248 -16.82 -21.19 11.83
C GLY A 248 -15.80 -20.08 11.56
N ARG A 249 -14.97 -20.20 10.51
CA ARG A 249 -14.03 -19.14 10.09
C ARG A 249 -14.75 -18.03 9.35
N VAL A 250 -14.04 -16.94 9.03
CA VAL A 250 -14.58 -15.79 8.29
C VAL A 250 -13.75 -15.51 7.06
N MET A 251 -14.40 -15.01 6.00
CA MET A 251 -13.74 -14.66 4.74
C MET A 251 -13.60 -13.15 4.63
N LEU A 252 -12.37 -12.65 4.66
CA LEU A 252 -12.05 -11.26 4.37
C LEU A 252 -11.77 -11.10 2.88
N THR A 253 -12.65 -10.39 2.17
CA THR A 253 -12.40 -9.97 0.78
C THR A 253 -11.45 -8.77 0.78
N TYR A 254 -10.40 -8.85 -0.04
CA TYR A 254 -9.39 -7.82 -0.09
C TYR A 254 -8.98 -7.50 -1.54
N PRO A 255 -9.75 -6.62 -2.21
CA PRO A 255 -9.45 -6.22 -3.59
C PRO A 255 -8.19 -5.35 -3.66
N ARG A 256 -7.45 -5.53 -4.74
CA ARG A 256 -6.28 -4.72 -5.08
C ARG A 256 -6.31 -4.30 -6.54
N LEU A 257 -5.98 -3.05 -6.78
CA LEU A 257 -5.78 -2.47 -8.10
C LEU A 257 -4.31 -2.55 -8.48
N PHE A 258 -4.05 -3.00 -9.70
CA PHE A 258 -2.72 -3.15 -10.28
C PHE A 258 -2.61 -2.32 -11.54
N ALA A 259 -1.43 -1.81 -11.81
CA ALA A 259 -1.10 -1.18 -13.09
C ALA A 259 0.35 -1.43 -13.50
N VAL A 260 0.54 -1.68 -14.79
CA VAL A 260 1.86 -1.69 -15.45
C VAL A 260 1.79 -0.74 -16.63
N LEU A 261 2.63 0.29 -16.61
CA LEU A 261 2.65 1.41 -17.52
C LEU A 261 3.99 1.40 -18.26
N HIS A 262 3.97 1.38 -19.58
CA HIS A 262 5.17 1.47 -20.41
C HIS A 262 5.28 2.88 -20.97
N ARG A 263 6.36 3.58 -20.67
CA ARG A 263 6.65 4.91 -21.17
C ARG A 263 6.70 4.91 -22.70
N ALA A 264 6.00 5.87 -23.34
CA ALA A 264 5.94 6.05 -24.80
C ALA A 264 7.29 6.47 -25.39
#